data_81823f11cc7eb07290333ffad144bbe7
#
_entry.id   81823f11cc7eb07290333ffad144bbe7
#
_cell.length_a   1.000
_cell.length_b   1.000
_cell.length_c   1.000
_cell.angle_alpha   90.00
_cell.angle_beta   90.00
_cell.angle_gamma   90.00
#
_symmetry.space_group_name_H-M   'P 1'
#
loop_
_entity.id
_entity.type
_entity.pdbx_description
1 polymer ?
#
loop_
_entity_poly.entity_id
_entity_poly.type
_entity_poly.pdbx_seq_one_letter_code
_entity_poly.pdbx_strand_id
1 'polypeptide(L)'
;QFRIGFSRMERVIRERMTLQDLDAVTPQSLINIRPVTASIKEFFGSSPLSQFMDQTNPLAELTHKRRISALGPGGLSRERASFDVRDVHYSHYGRMCPIETPEGPNIGLISYLASYARVNEYGFLVTPFRRVEKGTCRVTDDVEYMTADVEDRYIVAQASEPVDENG
;
A
#
# COMPACT_ATOMS: atom_id res chain seq x y z
N GLN A 1 9.25 0.55 12.83
CA GLN A 1 9.15 1.16 14.17
C GLN A 1 9.57 0.18 15.28
N PHE A 2 9.20 -1.08 15.20
CA PHE A 2 9.67 -2.08 16.17
C PHE A 2 11.19 -2.17 16.23
N ARG A 3 11.87 -2.21 15.07
CA ARG A 3 13.33 -2.22 15.02
C ARG A 3 13.95 -1.01 15.73
N ILE A 4 13.40 0.18 15.50
CA ILE A 4 13.84 1.42 16.17
C ILE A 4 13.61 1.32 17.67
N GLY A 5 12.44 0.87 18.09
CA GLY A 5 12.10 0.67 19.50
C GLY A 5 13.02 -0.33 20.20
N PHE A 6 13.32 -1.45 19.56
CA PHE A 6 14.23 -2.46 20.11
C PHE A 6 15.67 -1.95 20.17
N SER A 7 16.16 -1.23 19.17
CA SER A 7 17.50 -0.63 19.22
C SER A 7 17.64 0.40 20.35
N ARG A 8 16.60 1.20 20.58
CA ARG A 8 16.56 2.14 21.71
C ARG A 8 16.54 1.39 23.06
N MET A 9 15.77 0.31 23.15
CA MET A 9 15.70 -0.54 24.35
C MET A 9 17.04 -1.23 24.63
N GLU A 10 17.68 -1.80 23.61
CA GLU A 10 18.99 -2.43 23.72
C GLU A 10 20.05 -1.47 24.30
N ARG A 11 20.07 -0.22 23.82
CA ARG A 11 20.99 0.80 24.35
C ARG A 11 20.77 1.05 25.83
N VAL A 12 19.51 1.18 26.26
CA VAL A 12 19.18 1.37 27.69
C VAL A 12 19.59 0.16 28.52
N ILE A 13 19.42 -1.06 28.01
CA ILE A 13 19.86 -2.29 28.69
C ILE A 13 21.37 -2.28 28.86
N ARG A 14 22.14 -1.97 27.83
CA ARG A 14 23.60 -1.87 27.89
C ARG A 14 24.07 -0.84 28.93
N GLU A 15 23.47 0.34 28.94
CA GLU A 15 23.77 1.39 29.94
C GLU A 15 23.48 0.90 31.37
N ARG A 16 22.37 0.20 31.61
CA ARG A 16 22.03 -0.35 32.92
C ARG A 16 22.97 -1.46 33.37
N MET A 17 23.37 -2.34 32.45
CA MET A 17 24.32 -3.42 32.76
C MET A 17 25.70 -2.91 33.19
N THR A 18 26.13 -1.72 32.74
CA THR A 18 27.37 -1.11 33.14
C THR A 18 27.31 -0.46 34.54
N LEU A 19 26.12 -0.13 35.01
CA LEU A 19 25.90 0.62 36.24
C LEU A 19 25.46 -0.28 37.41
N GLN A 20 24.98 -1.49 37.14
CA GLN A 20 24.42 -2.39 38.16
C GLN A 20 25.36 -3.57 38.43
N ASP A 21 25.28 -4.09 39.65
CA ASP A 21 25.98 -5.30 40.04
C ASP A 21 25.38 -6.52 39.31
N LEU A 22 26.19 -7.21 38.53
CA LEU A 22 25.77 -8.31 37.66
C LEU A 22 25.20 -9.50 38.41
N ASP A 23 25.61 -9.71 39.67
CA ASP A 23 25.12 -10.83 40.48
C ASP A 23 23.71 -10.67 41.02
N ALA A 24 23.18 -9.42 41.01
CA ALA A 24 21.85 -9.09 41.49
C ALA A 24 20.84 -8.79 40.35
N VAL A 25 21.29 -8.76 39.10
CA VAL A 25 20.48 -8.31 37.96
C VAL A 25 19.61 -9.44 37.40
N THR A 26 18.32 -9.17 37.24
CA THR A 26 17.38 -10.06 36.52
C THR A 26 17.00 -9.47 35.17
N PRO A 27 16.65 -10.29 34.15
CA PRO A 27 16.18 -9.79 32.85
C PRO A 27 15.00 -8.82 32.99
N GLN A 28 14.11 -9.07 33.93
CA GLN A 28 12.93 -8.22 34.19
C GLN A 28 13.29 -6.82 34.73
N SER A 29 14.38 -6.70 35.50
CA SER A 29 14.85 -5.39 36.00
C SER A 29 15.55 -4.57 34.91
N LEU A 30 16.13 -5.22 33.90
CA LEU A 30 16.82 -4.57 32.80
C LEU A 30 15.87 -4.12 31.70
N ILE A 31 14.87 -4.94 31.36
CA ILE A 31 13.98 -4.70 30.25
C ILE A 31 13.00 -3.56 30.58
N ASN A 32 12.99 -2.55 29.70
CA ASN A 32 12.04 -1.46 29.73
C ASN A 32 11.30 -1.36 28.40
N ILE A 33 10.00 -1.59 28.42
CA ILE A 33 9.15 -1.57 27.22
C ILE A 33 8.83 -0.15 26.69
N ARG A 34 9.10 0.89 27.50
CA ARG A 34 8.76 2.28 27.15
C ARG A 34 9.32 2.76 25.81
N PRO A 35 10.58 2.46 25.43
CA PRO A 35 11.12 2.87 24.13
C PRO A 35 10.38 2.24 22.94
N VAL A 36 9.94 0.99 23.07
CA VAL A 36 9.17 0.29 22.02
C VAL A 36 7.77 0.90 21.92
N THR A 37 7.10 1.07 23.04
CA THR A 37 5.77 1.70 23.08
C THR A 37 5.79 3.13 22.56
N ALA A 38 6.84 3.91 22.90
CA ALA A 38 7.02 5.27 22.39
C ALA A 38 7.19 5.30 20.87
N SER A 39 7.99 4.41 20.29
CA SER A 39 8.18 4.31 18.84
C SER A 39 6.89 3.95 18.09
N ILE A 40 6.08 3.07 18.65
CA ILE A 40 4.77 2.71 18.07
C ILE A 40 3.80 3.89 18.15
N LYS A 41 3.72 4.55 19.30
CA LYS A 41 2.89 5.76 19.46
C LYS A 41 3.31 6.90 18.53
N GLU A 42 4.62 7.08 18.36
CA GLU A 42 5.19 8.06 17.43
C GLU A 42 4.71 7.78 15.99
N PHE A 43 4.72 6.53 15.56
CA PHE A 43 4.23 6.15 14.23
C PHE A 43 2.73 6.49 14.06
N PHE A 44 1.87 6.05 14.98
CA PHE A 44 0.44 6.31 14.87
C PHE A 44 0.06 7.78 15.02
N GLY A 45 0.87 8.58 15.71
CA GLY A 45 0.60 9.99 15.93
C GLY A 45 1.19 10.94 14.88
N SER A 46 2.22 10.53 14.14
CA SER A 46 2.97 11.42 13.25
C SER A 46 3.05 10.96 11.79
N SER A 47 2.77 9.69 11.49
CA SER A 47 2.83 9.21 10.11
C SER A 47 1.69 9.78 9.27
N PRO A 48 1.98 10.36 8.09
CA PRO A 48 0.94 10.83 7.17
C PRO A 48 0.01 9.72 6.65
N LEU A 49 0.44 8.46 6.72
CA LEU A 49 -0.34 7.29 6.28
C LEU A 49 -1.21 6.71 7.40
N SER A 50 -0.92 7.07 8.66
CA SER A 50 -1.79 6.73 9.80
C SER A 50 -2.81 7.84 9.97
N GLN A 51 -4.02 7.61 9.48
CA GLN A 51 -5.07 8.62 9.40
C GLN A 51 -6.27 8.21 10.26
N PHE A 52 -7.03 9.22 10.72
CA PHE A 52 -8.33 8.99 11.31
C PHE A 52 -9.28 8.46 10.24
N MET A 53 -9.89 7.30 10.49
CA MET A 53 -10.73 6.64 9.50
C MET A 53 -12.04 7.40 9.28
N ASP A 54 -12.41 7.59 8.02
CA ASP A 54 -13.72 8.11 7.66
C ASP A 54 -14.78 7.04 7.96
N GLN A 55 -15.73 7.35 8.83
CA GLN A 55 -16.79 6.46 9.31
C GLN A 55 -18.20 7.02 9.07
N THR A 56 -18.35 7.90 8.10
CA THR A 56 -19.66 8.50 7.75
C THR A 56 -20.68 7.41 7.36
N ASN A 57 -20.22 6.41 6.60
CA ASN A 57 -20.97 5.22 6.23
C ASN A 57 -20.01 4.05 5.95
N PRO A 58 -20.51 2.80 5.82
CA PRO A 58 -19.66 1.64 5.55
C PRO A 58 -18.85 1.74 4.25
N LEU A 59 -19.39 2.38 3.20
CA LEU A 59 -18.68 2.58 1.95
C LEU A 59 -17.50 3.55 2.11
N ALA A 60 -17.65 4.60 2.90
CA ALA A 60 -16.59 5.55 3.21
C ALA A 60 -15.41 4.87 3.93
N GLU A 61 -15.69 3.96 4.86
CA GLU A 61 -14.68 3.15 5.52
C GLU A 61 -13.92 2.27 4.53
N LEU A 62 -14.63 1.56 3.66
CA LEU A 62 -14.04 0.70 2.64
C LEU A 62 -13.15 1.49 1.69
N THR A 63 -13.64 2.61 1.20
CA THR A 63 -12.91 3.50 0.28
C THR A 63 -11.64 4.05 0.92
N HIS A 64 -11.73 4.48 2.18
CA HIS A 64 -10.56 4.95 2.92
C HIS A 64 -9.48 3.88 3.06
N LYS A 65 -9.86 2.62 3.31
CA LYS A 65 -8.92 1.49 3.41
C LYS A 65 -8.27 1.13 2.07
N ARG A 66 -8.88 1.48 0.96
CA ARG A 66 -8.40 1.26 -0.42
C ARG A 66 -7.68 2.46 -1.03
N ARG A 67 -7.43 3.50 -0.25
CA ARG A 67 -6.75 4.72 -0.67
C ARG A 67 -5.27 4.45 -0.95
N ILE A 68 -4.76 5.06 -2.04
CA ILE A 68 -3.36 5.05 -2.43
C ILE A 68 -2.83 6.48 -2.32
N SER A 69 -1.69 6.66 -1.68
CA SER A 69 -1.06 7.96 -1.51
C SER A 69 0.34 7.98 -2.12
N ALA A 70 0.63 8.99 -2.91
CA ALA A 70 2.00 9.28 -3.37
C ALA A 70 2.82 10.03 -2.31
N LEU A 71 2.19 10.48 -1.23
CA LEU A 71 2.79 11.23 -0.12
C LEU A 71 3.34 10.27 0.96
N GLY A 72 4.18 10.80 1.83
CA GLY A 72 4.70 10.08 2.99
C GLY A 72 6.16 9.69 2.87
N PRO A 73 6.68 8.86 3.78
CA PRO A 73 8.09 8.45 3.79
C PRO A 73 8.48 7.72 2.50
N GLY A 74 9.50 8.22 1.82
CA GLY A 74 9.94 7.69 0.51
C GLY A 74 9.10 8.12 -0.69
N GLY A 75 8.03 8.88 -0.48
CA GLY A 75 7.16 9.41 -1.52
C GLY A 75 7.49 10.86 -1.93
N LEU A 76 6.52 11.48 -2.58
CA LEU A 76 6.62 12.86 -3.07
C LEU A 76 6.17 13.87 -2.01
N SER A 77 6.62 15.12 -2.16
CA SER A 77 6.03 16.27 -1.48
C SER A 77 5.09 17.02 -2.43
N ARG A 78 4.08 17.69 -1.89
CA ARG A 78 3.08 18.43 -2.69
C ARG A 78 3.74 19.47 -3.58
N GLU A 79 4.76 20.18 -3.07
CA GLU A 79 5.47 21.24 -3.75
C GLU A 79 6.34 20.74 -4.92
N ARG A 80 6.82 19.50 -4.82
CA ARG A 80 7.67 18.86 -5.83
C ARG A 80 6.93 18.03 -6.85
N ALA A 81 5.63 17.83 -6.65
CA ALA A 81 4.80 17.06 -7.56
C ALA A 81 4.43 17.88 -8.80
N SER A 82 5.01 17.53 -9.95
CA SER A 82 4.67 18.09 -11.26
C SER A 82 3.31 17.59 -11.77
N PHE A 83 2.86 18.12 -12.89
CA PHE A 83 1.65 17.64 -13.57
C PHE A 83 1.79 16.18 -14.02
N ASP A 84 2.96 15.77 -14.47
CA ASP A 84 3.19 14.41 -14.99
C ASP A 84 2.88 13.32 -13.97
N VAL A 85 3.20 13.54 -12.68
CA VAL A 85 2.92 12.55 -11.61
C VAL A 85 1.48 12.59 -11.12
N ARG A 86 0.69 13.60 -11.53
CA ARG A 86 -0.73 13.77 -11.19
C ARG A 86 -1.66 13.28 -12.27
N ASP A 87 -1.12 13.02 -13.47
CA ASP A 87 -1.87 12.55 -14.61
C ASP A 87 -2.26 11.08 -14.51
N VAL A 88 -3.26 10.71 -15.28
CA VAL A 88 -3.65 9.31 -15.46
C VAL A 88 -2.77 8.68 -16.54
N HIS A 89 -2.04 7.65 -16.18
CA HIS A 89 -1.21 6.88 -17.09
C HIS A 89 -1.95 5.61 -17.54
N TYR A 90 -1.64 5.08 -18.72
CA TYR A 90 -2.30 3.87 -19.23
C TYR A 90 -2.12 2.66 -18.30
N SER A 91 -1.02 2.58 -17.55
CA SER A 91 -0.78 1.54 -16.54
C SER A 91 -1.76 1.55 -15.36
N HIS A 92 -2.56 2.62 -15.23
CA HIS A 92 -3.61 2.71 -14.21
C HIS A 92 -4.82 1.85 -14.54
N TYR A 93 -4.96 1.43 -15.81
CA TYR A 93 -6.10 0.64 -16.26
C TYR A 93 -6.30 -0.62 -15.40
N GLY A 94 -7.51 -0.77 -14.87
CA GLY A 94 -7.87 -1.86 -13.97
C GLY A 94 -7.19 -1.84 -12.59
N ARG A 95 -6.26 -0.91 -12.30
CA ARG A 95 -5.47 -0.83 -11.06
C ARG A 95 -5.84 0.36 -10.19
N MET A 96 -5.88 1.53 -10.79
CA MET A 96 -6.20 2.78 -10.09
C MET A 96 -7.42 3.45 -10.75
N CYS A 97 -8.37 3.91 -9.95
CA CYS A 97 -9.51 4.64 -10.48
C CYS A 97 -9.05 5.95 -11.13
N PRO A 98 -9.42 6.22 -12.40
CA PRO A 98 -8.98 7.44 -13.07
C PRO A 98 -9.77 8.69 -12.65
N ILE A 99 -10.87 8.53 -11.91
CA ILE A 99 -11.81 9.60 -11.58
C ILE A 99 -11.74 9.97 -10.11
N GLU A 100 -11.62 8.98 -9.21
CA GLU A 100 -11.69 9.19 -7.77
C GLU A 100 -10.36 9.75 -7.26
N THR A 101 -10.30 11.07 -7.15
CA THR A 101 -9.17 11.83 -6.60
C THR A 101 -9.69 13.12 -5.97
N PRO A 102 -9.06 13.66 -4.90
CA PRO A 102 -9.48 14.91 -4.32
C PRO A 102 -9.24 16.10 -5.27
N GLU A 103 -9.98 17.19 -5.05
CA GLU A 103 -9.71 18.49 -5.65
C GLU A 103 -8.62 19.24 -4.88
N GLY A 104 -7.92 20.15 -5.58
CA GLY A 104 -6.93 21.04 -4.97
C GLY A 104 -5.52 20.46 -4.93
N PRO A 105 -4.71 20.76 -3.89
CA PRO A 105 -3.27 20.46 -3.85
C PRO A 105 -2.91 18.98 -3.94
N ASN A 106 -3.84 18.11 -3.57
CA ASN A 106 -3.65 16.66 -3.54
C ASN A 106 -4.16 15.95 -4.80
N ILE A 107 -4.63 16.67 -5.82
CA ILE A 107 -5.14 16.07 -7.05
C ILE A 107 -4.07 15.17 -7.67
N GLY A 108 -4.44 13.95 -8.04
CA GLY A 108 -3.56 12.96 -8.63
C GLY A 108 -2.55 12.32 -7.67
N LEU A 109 -2.32 12.90 -6.48
CA LEU A 109 -1.41 12.35 -5.46
C LEU A 109 -2.12 11.40 -4.49
N ILE A 110 -3.42 11.55 -4.36
CA ILE A 110 -4.28 10.65 -3.61
C ILE A 110 -5.22 10.01 -4.63
N SER A 111 -5.23 8.70 -4.67
CA SER A 111 -6.02 7.90 -5.59
C SER A 111 -6.61 6.71 -4.86
N TYR A 112 -7.34 5.88 -5.58
CA TYR A 112 -8.02 4.72 -5.01
C TYR A 112 -7.83 3.50 -5.89
N LEU A 113 -7.75 2.32 -5.28
CA LEU A 113 -7.71 1.06 -6.00
C LEU A 113 -8.98 0.85 -6.82
N ALA A 114 -8.84 0.40 -8.06
CA ALA A 114 -9.95 -0.09 -8.85
C ALA A 114 -10.60 -1.31 -8.18
N SER A 115 -11.85 -1.62 -8.53
CA SER A 115 -12.68 -2.60 -7.79
C SER A 115 -12.01 -3.97 -7.64
N TYR A 116 -11.39 -4.48 -8.69
CA TYR A 116 -10.74 -5.79 -8.71
C TYR A 116 -9.22 -5.74 -8.50
N ALA A 117 -8.64 -4.55 -8.38
CA ALA A 117 -7.22 -4.39 -8.16
C ALA A 117 -6.78 -4.93 -6.79
N ARG A 118 -5.61 -5.50 -6.75
CA ARG A 118 -4.95 -6.02 -5.55
C ARG A 118 -3.49 -5.54 -5.50
N VAL A 119 -2.88 -5.68 -4.35
CA VAL A 119 -1.43 -5.48 -4.17
C VAL A 119 -0.80 -6.86 -4.06
N ASN A 120 0.24 -7.14 -4.86
CA ASN A 120 0.96 -8.39 -4.79
C ASN A 120 1.98 -8.40 -3.63
N GLU A 121 2.68 -9.51 -3.43
CA GLU A 121 3.69 -9.68 -2.38
C GLU A 121 4.89 -8.71 -2.48
N TYR A 122 5.15 -8.19 -3.67
CA TYR A 122 6.22 -7.20 -3.93
C TYR A 122 5.76 -5.75 -3.78
N GLY A 123 4.47 -5.51 -3.55
CA GLY A 123 3.90 -4.17 -3.41
C GLY A 123 3.41 -3.53 -4.72
N PHE A 124 3.40 -4.27 -5.84
CA PHE A 124 2.85 -3.77 -7.11
C PHE A 124 1.34 -3.98 -7.21
N LEU A 125 0.69 -3.07 -7.91
CA LEU A 125 -0.72 -3.19 -8.23
C LEU A 125 -0.93 -4.20 -9.36
N VAL A 126 -1.83 -5.14 -9.15
CA VAL A 126 -2.21 -6.18 -10.11
C VAL A 126 -3.72 -6.14 -10.34
N THR A 127 -4.11 -6.53 -11.54
CA THR A 127 -5.51 -6.64 -11.94
C THR A 127 -5.78 -7.98 -12.61
N PRO A 128 -6.99 -8.56 -12.49
CA PRO A 128 -7.29 -9.86 -13.06
C PRO A 128 -7.61 -9.77 -14.54
N PHE A 129 -7.08 -10.72 -15.29
CA PHE A 129 -7.41 -10.95 -16.69
C PHE A 129 -7.79 -12.41 -16.90
N ARG A 130 -8.76 -12.67 -17.79
CA ARG A 130 -9.03 -14.01 -18.28
C ARG A 130 -8.15 -14.30 -19.49
N ARG A 131 -7.62 -15.49 -19.52
CA ARG A 131 -6.84 -15.95 -20.67
C ARG A 131 -7.75 -16.28 -21.83
N VAL A 132 -7.37 -15.85 -23.03
CA VAL A 132 -8.01 -16.24 -24.29
C VAL A 132 -7.14 -17.30 -24.97
N GLU A 133 -7.74 -18.41 -25.34
CA GLU A 133 -7.06 -19.54 -25.98
C GLU A 133 -6.68 -19.18 -27.42
N LYS A 134 -5.39 -19.33 -27.76
CA LYS A 134 -4.90 -19.07 -29.10
C LYS A 134 -5.45 -20.12 -30.11
N GLY A 135 -6.08 -19.65 -31.17
CA GLY A 135 -6.62 -20.47 -32.24
C GLY A 135 -8.14 -20.63 -32.21
N THR A 136 -8.74 -20.82 -31.06
CA THR A 136 -10.21 -20.87 -30.87
C THR A 136 -10.78 -19.52 -30.51
N CYS A 137 -9.94 -18.57 -30.06
CA CYS A 137 -10.32 -17.26 -29.51
C CYS A 137 -11.33 -17.36 -28.34
N ARG A 138 -11.39 -18.49 -27.69
CA ARG A 138 -12.31 -18.76 -26.59
C ARG A 138 -11.78 -18.17 -25.28
N VAL A 139 -12.65 -17.46 -24.55
CA VAL A 139 -12.34 -16.96 -23.21
C VAL A 139 -12.37 -18.11 -22.22
N THR A 140 -11.28 -18.34 -21.49
CA THR A 140 -11.18 -19.36 -20.46
C THR A 140 -11.61 -18.85 -19.09
N ASP A 141 -11.83 -19.76 -18.15
CA ASP A 141 -12.10 -19.42 -16.75
C ASP A 141 -10.79 -19.17 -15.94
N ASP A 142 -9.63 -19.34 -16.59
CA ASP A 142 -8.35 -19.08 -15.96
C ASP A 142 -8.15 -17.58 -15.76
N VAL A 143 -8.06 -17.17 -14.49
CA VAL A 143 -7.83 -15.79 -14.09
C VAL A 143 -6.39 -15.60 -13.63
N GLU A 144 -5.67 -14.74 -14.31
CA GLU A 144 -4.30 -14.36 -13.97
C GLU A 144 -4.25 -12.90 -13.52
N TYR A 145 -3.58 -12.63 -12.38
CA TYR A 145 -3.37 -11.28 -11.88
C TYR A 145 -2.05 -10.75 -12.42
N MET A 146 -2.11 -9.72 -13.26
CA MET A 146 -0.94 -9.15 -13.95
C MET A 146 -0.60 -7.76 -13.44
N THR A 147 0.71 -7.50 -13.31
CA THR A 147 1.28 -6.15 -13.21
C THR A 147 1.25 -5.46 -14.58
N ALA A 148 1.43 -4.13 -14.61
CA ALA A 148 1.37 -3.37 -15.85
C ALA A 148 2.46 -3.76 -16.86
N ASP A 149 3.67 -4.07 -16.39
CA ASP A 149 4.79 -4.50 -17.25
C ASP A 149 4.58 -5.89 -17.88
N VAL A 150 3.85 -6.76 -17.20
CA VAL A 150 3.45 -8.07 -17.77
C VAL A 150 2.33 -7.89 -18.76
N GLU A 151 1.32 -7.07 -18.44
CA GLU A 151 0.19 -6.75 -19.32
C GLU A 151 0.64 -6.16 -20.68
N ASP A 152 1.66 -5.30 -20.68
CA ASP A 152 2.20 -4.67 -21.89
C ASP A 152 2.69 -5.69 -22.96
N ARG A 153 2.89 -6.95 -22.57
CA ARG A 153 3.30 -8.03 -23.48
C ARG A 153 2.14 -8.70 -24.19
N TYR A 154 0.91 -8.36 -23.81
CA TYR A 154 -0.32 -8.98 -24.31
C TYR A 154 -1.22 -7.96 -25.00
N ILE A 155 -2.04 -8.46 -25.90
CA ILE A 155 -3.19 -7.70 -26.42
C ILE A 155 -4.36 -7.96 -25.49
N VAL A 156 -4.92 -6.88 -24.93
CA VAL A 156 -5.98 -6.95 -23.94
C VAL A 156 -7.26 -6.34 -24.49
N ALA A 157 -8.38 -7.02 -24.30
CA ALA A 157 -9.72 -6.51 -24.59
C ALA A 157 -10.48 -6.24 -23.29
N GLN A 158 -11.48 -5.37 -23.35
CA GLN A 158 -12.36 -5.13 -22.21
C GLN A 158 -13.29 -6.33 -21.99
N ALA A 159 -13.65 -6.58 -20.73
CA ALA A 159 -14.62 -7.65 -20.39
C ALA A 159 -16.03 -7.40 -20.93
N SER A 160 -16.33 -6.18 -21.39
CA SER A 160 -17.60 -5.81 -22.01
C SER A 160 -17.65 -6.02 -23.53
N GLU A 161 -16.53 -6.41 -24.15
CA GLU A 161 -16.53 -6.73 -25.57
C GLU A 161 -17.48 -7.91 -25.84
N PRO A 162 -18.28 -7.82 -26.92
CA PRO A 162 -19.20 -8.88 -27.25
C PRO A 162 -18.44 -10.15 -27.66
N VAL A 163 -18.79 -11.24 -27.03
CA VAL A 163 -18.34 -12.61 -27.37
C VAL A 163 -19.48 -13.31 -28.12
N ASP A 164 -19.14 -14.16 -29.08
CA ASP A 164 -20.09 -14.98 -29.78
C ASP A 164 -20.58 -16.15 -28.90
N GLU A 165 -21.53 -16.97 -29.42
CA GLU A 165 -22.12 -18.08 -28.68
C GLU A 165 -21.08 -19.17 -28.26
N ASN A 166 -19.88 -19.13 -28.80
CA ASN A 166 -18.83 -20.10 -28.52
C ASN A 166 -17.76 -19.55 -27.52
N GLY A 167 -17.88 -18.34 -27.05
CA GLY A 167 -17.07 -17.70 -26.01
C GLY A 167 -15.98 -16.83 -26.51
#